data_3bf61ce7a822851a02535aefc631c9b2
#
_entry.id   3bf61ce7a822851a02535aefc631c9b2
#
_cell.length_a   1.000
_cell.length_b   1.000
_cell.length_c   1.000
_cell.angle_alpha   90.00
_cell.angle_beta   90.00
_cell.angle_gamma   90.00
#
_symmetry.space_group_name_H-M   'P 1'
#
loop_
_entity.id
_entity.type
_entity.pdbx_description
1 polymer ?
#
loop_
_entity_poly.entity_id
_entity_poly.type
_entity_poly.pdbx_seq_one_letter_code
_entity_poly.pdbx_strand_id
1 'polypeptide(L)'
;MYNLPVYWSDKLKCSFLQRVILIHSYLYYEANNSVITDKEYDAISKQLVTIQQKHTVQWIKNCTQYGYAFYDYDGTTGFDLWYRLVTEDRRKILSIIQQKGE
;
A
#
# COMPACT_ATOMS: atom_id res chain seq x y z
N MET A 1 -2.52 -12.35 7.73
CA MET A 1 -2.13 -10.99 8.04
C MET A 1 -0.62 -10.85 8.13
N TYR A 2 -0.10 -9.66 7.90
CA TYR A 2 1.35 -9.48 7.99
C TYR A 2 1.77 -9.27 9.43
N ASN A 3 2.66 -10.13 9.90
CA ASN A 3 3.29 -9.99 11.21
C ASN A 3 4.67 -9.39 10.97
N LEU A 4 4.71 -8.06 10.90
CA LEU A 4 5.96 -7.36 10.60
C LEU A 4 6.92 -7.52 11.77
N PRO A 5 8.23 -7.69 11.50
CA PRO A 5 9.21 -7.83 12.59
C PRO A 5 9.16 -6.62 13.52
N VAL A 6 9.17 -6.89 14.81
CA VAL A 6 9.09 -5.81 15.81
C VAL A 6 10.30 -4.88 15.76
N TYR A 7 11.43 -5.37 15.26
CA TYR A 7 12.65 -4.56 15.16
C TYR A 7 12.71 -3.66 13.94
N TRP A 8 11.73 -3.78 13.03
CA TRP A 8 11.64 -2.87 11.89
C TRP A 8 11.25 -1.48 12.37
N SER A 9 11.88 -0.44 11.80
CA SER A 9 11.47 0.94 12.04
C SER A 9 10.09 1.18 11.46
N ASP A 10 9.42 2.23 11.93
CA ASP A 10 8.14 2.66 11.37
C ASP A 10 8.27 2.94 9.88
N LYS A 11 9.39 3.52 9.45
CA LYS A 11 9.59 3.83 8.04
C LYS A 11 9.65 2.56 7.20
N LEU A 12 10.33 1.54 7.68
CA LEU A 12 10.42 0.26 6.96
C LEU A 12 9.07 -0.42 6.88
N LYS A 13 8.32 -0.43 7.98
CA LYS A 13 6.98 -0.99 8.01
C LYS A 13 6.06 -0.24 7.05
N CYS A 14 6.08 1.08 7.10
CA CYS A 14 5.26 1.92 6.23
C CYS A 14 5.60 1.67 4.76
N SER A 15 6.89 1.61 4.44
CA SER A 15 7.36 1.35 3.09
C SER A 15 6.81 0.04 2.55
N PHE A 16 6.88 -1.02 3.34
CA PHE A 16 6.35 -2.33 2.96
C PHE A 16 4.84 -2.29 2.76
N LEU A 17 4.12 -1.70 3.73
CA LEU A 17 2.66 -1.68 3.70
C LEU A 17 2.11 -0.83 2.56
N GLN A 18 2.75 0.29 2.23
CA GLN A 18 2.31 1.10 1.10
C GLN A 18 2.34 0.30 -0.20
N ARG A 19 3.42 -0.46 -0.42
CA ARG A 19 3.52 -1.29 -1.62
C ARG A 19 2.49 -2.40 -1.63
N VAL A 20 2.29 -3.06 -0.49
CA VAL A 20 1.31 -4.14 -0.38
C VAL A 20 -0.10 -3.63 -0.65
N ILE A 21 -0.46 -2.48 -0.09
CA ILE A 21 -1.79 -1.89 -0.31
C ILE A 21 -2.00 -1.58 -1.79
N LEU A 22 -0.99 -1.03 -2.46
CA LEU A 22 -1.11 -0.71 -3.89
C LEU A 22 -1.30 -1.97 -4.73
N ILE A 23 -0.54 -3.03 -4.43
CA ILE A 23 -0.66 -4.29 -5.17
C ILE A 23 -2.07 -4.87 -5.02
N HIS A 24 -2.57 -4.93 -3.79
CA HIS A 24 -3.89 -5.51 -3.55
C HIS A 24 -5.03 -4.61 -4.03
N SER A 25 -4.83 -3.29 -4.01
CA SER A 25 -5.81 -2.35 -4.61
C SER A 25 -5.94 -2.61 -6.10
N TYR A 26 -4.82 -2.79 -6.79
CA TYR A 26 -4.86 -3.12 -8.22
C TYR A 26 -5.57 -4.44 -8.46
N LEU A 27 -5.18 -5.48 -7.73
CA LEU A 27 -5.75 -6.81 -7.93
C LEU A 27 -7.26 -6.82 -7.66
N TYR A 28 -7.70 -6.11 -6.64
CA TYR A 28 -9.10 -6.08 -6.25
C TYR A 28 -9.95 -5.24 -7.21
N TYR A 29 -9.52 -4.00 -7.50
CA TYR A 29 -10.35 -3.04 -8.20
C TYR A 29 -10.14 -3.01 -9.71
N GLU A 30 -8.93 -3.31 -10.18
CA GLU A 30 -8.61 -3.22 -11.60
C GLU A 30 -8.56 -4.57 -12.28
N ALA A 31 -7.97 -5.56 -11.65
CA ALA A 31 -7.81 -6.89 -12.26
C ALA A 31 -8.95 -7.84 -11.92
N ASN A 32 -9.82 -7.47 -10.98
CA ASN A 32 -10.92 -8.30 -10.51
C ASN A 32 -10.42 -9.69 -10.10
N ASN A 33 -9.26 -9.73 -9.43
CA ASN A 33 -8.57 -10.96 -9.08
C ASN A 33 -7.99 -10.84 -7.68
N SER A 34 -8.86 -10.63 -6.69
CA SER A 34 -8.42 -10.49 -5.31
C SER A 34 -7.89 -11.81 -4.78
N VAL A 35 -6.71 -11.76 -4.17
CA VAL A 35 -6.08 -12.94 -3.55
C VAL A 35 -6.17 -12.91 -2.04
N ILE A 36 -6.75 -11.86 -1.48
CA ILE A 36 -7.02 -11.77 -0.04
C ILE A 36 -8.47 -11.38 0.16
N THR A 37 -8.97 -11.63 1.37
CA THR A 37 -10.35 -11.26 1.71
C THR A 37 -10.44 -9.75 2.00
N ASP A 38 -11.66 -9.22 1.95
CA ASP A 38 -11.92 -7.83 2.36
C ASP A 38 -11.44 -7.57 3.78
N LYS A 39 -11.64 -8.56 4.66
CA LYS A 39 -11.23 -8.45 6.06
C LYS A 39 -9.72 -8.35 6.19
N GLU A 40 -8.99 -9.14 5.40
CA GLU A 40 -7.53 -9.10 5.40
C GLU A 40 -7.02 -7.77 4.86
N TYR A 41 -7.61 -7.29 3.77
CA TYR A 41 -7.25 -5.99 3.21
C TYR A 41 -7.48 -4.87 4.22
N ASP A 42 -8.63 -4.92 4.90
CA ASP A 42 -8.99 -3.92 5.89
C ASP A 42 -8.00 -3.89 7.06
N ALA A 43 -7.57 -5.07 7.50
CA ALA A 43 -6.61 -5.17 8.59
C ALA A 43 -5.23 -4.64 8.21
N ILE A 44 -4.79 -4.90 6.97
CA ILE A 44 -3.54 -4.35 6.45
C ILE A 44 -3.63 -2.83 6.38
N SER A 45 -4.75 -2.32 5.90
CA SER A 45 -4.99 -0.88 5.82
C SER A 45 -4.92 -0.22 7.19
N LYS A 46 -5.49 -0.85 8.20
CA LYS A 46 -5.46 -0.32 9.57
C LYS A 46 -4.05 -0.28 10.13
N GLN A 47 -3.23 -1.28 9.83
CA GLN A 47 -1.82 -1.26 10.24
C GLN A 47 -1.11 -0.04 9.66
N LEU A 48 -1.29 0.21 8.37
CA LEU A 48 -0.65 1.35 7.70
C LEU A 48 -1.12 2.68 8.29
N VAL A 49 -2.44 2.84 8.44
CA VAL A 49 -3.01 4.07 8.97
C VAL A 49 -2.46 4.35 10.38
N THR A 50 -2.40 3.32 11.22
CA THR A 50 -1.89 3.47 12.59
C THR A 50 -0.47 4.01 12.59
N ILE A 51 0.37 3.51 11.70
CA ILE A 51 1.76 3.98 11.60
C ILE A 51 1.79 5.42 11.08
N GLN A 52 1.07 5.70 10.00
CA GLN A 52 1.09 7.02 9.37
C GLN A 52 0.56 8.12 10.27
N GLN A 53 -0.41 7.81 11.14
CA GLN A 53 -0.96 8.78 12.08
C GLN A 53 0.05 9.31 13.10
N LYS A 54 1.14 8.59 13.31
CA LYS A 54 2.19 9.01 14.23
C LYS A 54 3.16 10.00 13.59
N HIS A 55 3.05 10.25 12.30
CA HIS A 55 4.06 10.99 11.54
C HIS A 55 3.42 12.09 10.70
N THR A 56 4.28 12.97 10.18
CA THR A 56 3.83 14.10 9.35
C THR A 56 3.50 13.65 7.93
N VAL A 57 2.76 14.49 7.22
CA VAL A 57 2.47 14.28 5.80
C VAL A 57 3.77 14.13 5.00
N GLN A 58 4.76 14.96 5.30
CA GLN A 58 6.04 14.90 4.59
C GLN A 58 6.74 13.56 4.81
N TRP A 59 6.69 13.05 6.04
CA TRP A 59 7.25 11.74 6.35
C TRP A 59 6.57 10.63 5.53
N ILE A 60 5.23 10.67 5.45
CA ILE A 60 4.44 9.70 4.70
C ILE A 60 4.83 9.71 3.22
N LYS A 61 4.95 10.91 2.64
CA LYS A 61 5.29 11.07 1.22
C LYS A 61 6.69 10.54 0.91
N ASN A 62 7.57 10.52 1.89
CA ASN A 62 8.95 10.10 1.70
C ASN A 62 9.21 8.64 2.03
N CYS A 63 8.19 7.87 2.43
CA CYS A 63 8.39 6.47 2.80
C CYS A 63 8.71 5.60 1.58
N THR A 64 8.05 5.86 0.45
CA THR A 64 8.31 5.18 -0.81
C THR A 64 8.18 6.17 -1.94
N GLN A 65 8.55 5.74 -3.14
CA GLN A 65 8.30 6.55 -4.33
C GLN A 65 6.80 6.70 -4.60
N TYR A 66 5.95 5.89 -3.96
CA TYR A 66 4.48 5.96 -4.09
C TYR A 66 3.84 6.74 -2.95
N GLY A 67 4.61 7.26 -2.03
CA GLY A 67 4.10 7.91 -0.83
C GLY A 67 3.17 9.09 -1.12
N TYR A 68 3.36 9.73 -2.25
CA TYR A 68 2.50 10.88 -2.63
C TYR A 68 1.03 10.48 -2.79
N ALA A 69 0.75 9.20 -2.99
CA ALA A 69 -0.64 8.72 -3.10
C ALA A 69 -1.28 8.48 -1.73
N PHE A 70 -0.49 8.45 -0.65
CA PHE A 70 -0.95 8.04 0.67
C PHE A 70 -1.07 9.16 1.68
N TYR A 71 -0.83 10.40 1.31
CA TYR A 71 -0.73 11.50 2.28
C TYR A 71 -2.00 11.69 3.11
N ASP A 72 -3.16 11.35 2.56
CA ASP A 72 -4.46 11.48 3.24
C ASP A 72 -5.18 10.14 3.40
N TYR A 73 -4.46 9.03 3.25
CA TYR A 73 -5.07 7.70 3.30
C TYR A 73 -5.56 7.39 4.71
N ASP A 74 -6.84 7.11 4.85
CA ASP A 74 -7.48 6.83 6.14
C ASP A 74 -7.94 5.37 6.27
N GLY A 75 -7.68 4.55 5.27
CA GLY A 75 -8.04 3.13 5.33
C GLY A 75 -9.45 2.79 4.92
N THR A 76 -10.28 3.78 4.58
CA THR A 76 -11.69 3.52 4.26
C THR A 76 -11.89 3.01 2.85
N THR A 77 -11.01 3.35 1.93
CA THR A 77 -11.09 2.87 0.56
C THR A 77 -9.72 2.92 -0.09
N GLY A 78 -9.47 1.98 -0.99
CA GLY A 78 -8.24 1.95 -1.75
C GLY A 78 -8.45 2.09 -3.25
N PHE A 79 -9.72 2.29 -3.67
CA PHE A 79 -10.01 2.22 -5.09
C PHE A 79 -9.39 3.37 -5.88
N ASP A 80 -9.21 4.53 -5.28
CA ASP A 80 -8.63 5.68 -5.96
C ASP A 80 -7.10 5.75 -5.85
N LEU A 81 -6.49 4.95 -4.99
CA LEU A 81 -5.03 4.96 -4.83
C LEU A 81 -4.31 4.67 -6.13
N TRP A 82 -4.79 3.67 -6.86
CA TRP A 82 -4.20 3.29 -8.13
C TRP A 82 -4.20 4.45 -9.12
N TYR A 83 -5.29 5.19 -9.15
CA TYR A 83 -5.45 6.30 -10.09
C TYR A 83 -4.65 7.54 -9.70
N ARG A 84 -4.18 7.61 -8.46
CA ARG A 84 -3.29 8.71 -8.04
C ARG A 84 -1.87 8.52 -8.55
N LEU A 85 -1.49 7.29 -8.92
CA LEU A 85 -0.14 7.01 -9.38
C LEU A 85 0.08 7.51 -10.79
N VAL A 86 1.29 8.06 -11.04
CA VAL A 86 1.71 8.38 -12.39
C VAL A 86 1.97 7.07 -13.14
N THR A 87 1.92 7.14 -14.47
CA THR A 87 2.03 5.96 -15.32
C THR A 87 3.29 5.13 -15.04
N GLU A 88 4.40 5.80 -14.81
CA GLU A 88 5.67 5.13 -14.53
C GLU A 88 5.59 4.28 -13.27
N ASP A 89 4.98 4.79 -12.22
CA ASP A 89 4.83 4.08 -10.97
C ASP A 89 3.85 2.91 -11.08
N ARG A 90 2.77 3.07 -11.84
CA ARG A 90 1.85 1.96 -12.12
C ARG A 90 2.59 0.84 -12.84
N ARG A 91 3.44 1.19 -13.79
CA ARG A 91 4.22 0.20 -14.55
C ARG A 91 5.13 -0.60 -13.62
N LYS A 92 5.75 0.06 -12.64
CA LYS A 92 6.62 -0.61 -11.68
C LYS A 92 5.85 -1.58 -10.79
N ILE A 93 4.66 -1.18 -10.33
CA ILE A 93 3.81 -2.07 -9.53
C ILE A 93 3.38 -3.28 -10.35
N LEU A 94 2.97 -3.07 -11.60
CA LEU A 94 2.59 -4.16 -12.48
C LEU A 94 3.73 -5.14 -12.71
N SER A 95 4.95 -4.63 -12.84
CA SER A 95 6.13 -5.46 -13.00
C SER A 95 6.34 -6.37 -11.78
N ILE A 96 6.15 -5.84 -10.58
CA ILE A 96 6.26 -6.63 -9.34
C ILE A 96 5.21 -7.74 -9.33
N ILE A 97 3.98 -7.43 -9.69
CA ILE A 97 2.88 -8.40 -9.71
C ILE A 97 3.18 -9.52 -10.71
N GLN A 98 3.65 -9.17 -11.89
CA GLN A 98 3.96 -10.17 -12.92
C GLN A 98 5.07 -11.11 -12.48
N GLN A 99 6.10 -10.59 -11.82
CA GLN A 99 7.20 -11.41 -11.32
C GLN A 99 6.73 -12.41 -10.28
N LYS A 100 5.78 -12.01 -9.43
CA LYS A 100 5.27 -12.87 -8.37
C LYS A 100 4.18 -13.82 -8.85
N GLY A 101 3.54 -13.51 -9.95
CA GLY A 101 2.44 -14.29 -10.51
C GLY A 101 2.87 -15.52 -11.27
N GLU A 102 4.15 -15.69 -11.47
CA GLU A 102 4.68 -16.85 -12.20
C GLU A 102 4.97 -18.04 -11.26
#